data_72087e347bfa17da3223f361dfe28e78
#
_entry.id   72087e347bfa17da3223f361dfe28e78
#
_cell.length_a   1.000
_cell.length_b   1.000
_cell.length_c   1.000
_cell.angle_alpha   90.00
_cell.angle_beta   90.00
_cell.angle_gamma   90.00
#
_symmetry.space_group_name_H-M   'P 1'
#
loop_
_entity.id
_entity.type
_entity.pdbx_description
1 polymer ?
#
loop_
_entity_poly.entity_id
_entity_poly.type
_entity_poly.pdbx_seq_one_letter_code
_entity_poly.pdbx_strand_id
1 'polypeptide(L)'
;MGGLHRMSTWLLAGALGLALMPGLAAAQGGKSASSASSAERHIAWQELVPPGWNPTEILKEKFNDPQLPMLSDDNPKVQALMDEMRKLWDTAPVNPAMDGVRGRIPGYVVPLEDGRAGLKSFLLVPYYGACIHTPPPPANQIIHITLDKPVKGYQTMDTVWVHGTLRTERAQSEMGASAYRIHATRVTPYERRTPEAAP
;
A
#
# COMPACT_ATOMS: atom_id res chain seq x y z
N MET A 1 32.72 -42.11 -53.92
CA MET A 1 33.81 -42.65 -53.11
C MET A 1 33.31 -42.71 -51.73
N GLY A 2 32.88 -43.75 -51.10
CA GLY A 2 33.27 -45.09 -51.10
C GLY A 2 33.46 -45.56 -49.68
N GLY A 3 32.77 -46.61 -49.26
CA GLY A 3 33.10 -47.42 -48.08
C GLY A 3 31.99 -47.46 -47.04
N LEU A 4 31.04 -48.28 -47.04
CA LEU A 4 30.74 -49.72 -46.87
C LEU A 4 31.49 -50.42 -45.70
N HIS A 5 30.67 -51.20 -44.98
CA HIS A 5 30.90 -52.38 -44.13
C HIS A 5 30.94 -52.05 -42.59
N ARG A 6 30.38 -52.86 -41.69
CA ARG A 6 29.95 -54.29 -41.72
C ARG A 6 28.92 -54.55 -40.60
N MET A 7 27.97 -55.40 -40.95
CA MET A 7 27.11 -56.17 -40.05
C MET A 7 27.96 -57.07 -39.10
N SER A 8 27.48 -57.30 -37.91
CA SER A 8 27.66 -58.56 -37.20
C SER A 8 26.54 -58.81 -36.23
N THR A 9 25.70 -59.70 -36.58
CA THR A 9 24.73 -60.48 -35.84
C THR A 9 25.42 -61.41 -34.83
N TRP A 10 24.89 -61.44 -33.58
CA TRP A 10 24.96 -62.67 -32.77
C TRP A 10 23.66 -62.78 -31.95
N LEU A 11 22.97 -63.90 -32.26
CA LEU A 11 21.87 -64.50 -31.49
C LEU A 11 22.46 -65.34 -30.35
N LEU A 12 21.71 -65.44 -29.24
CA LEU A 12 21.41 -66.65 -28.45
C LEU A 12 20.91 -66.18 -27.06
N ALA A 13 19.64 -66.33 -26.79
CA ALA A 13 18.94 -67.42 -26.13
C ALA A 13 19.25 -67.57 -24.61
N GLY A 14 18.24 -67.47 -23.77
CA GLY A 14 18.28 -68.15 -22.49
C GLY A 14 17.41 -67.55 -21.34
N ALA A 15 16.31 -68.27 -21.12
CA ALA A 15 15.72 -68.57 -19.81
C ALA A 15 14.92 -67.47 -19.00
N LEU A 16 13.68 -67.61 -19.11
CA LEU A 16 12.64 -67.88 -18.06
C LEU A 16 13.04 -67.65 -16.61
N GLY A 17 12.46 -66.61 -16.00
CA GLY A 17 12.53 -66.34 -14.57
C GLY A 17 11.31 -65.54 -14.13
N LEU A 18 10.22 -66.24 -13.84
CA LEU A 18 8.98 -65.72 -13.30
C LEU A 18 9.19 -65.38 -11.81
N ALA A 19 9.32 -64.14 -11.44
CA ALA A 19 9.29 -63.69 -10.06
C ALA A 19 8.17 -62.66 -9.87
N LEU A 20 7.04 -63.16 -9.33
CA LEU A 20 6.01 -62.29 -8.76
C LEU A 20 6.62 -61.50 -7.57
N MET A 21 6.69 -60.20 -7.69
CA MET A 21 6.83 -59.31 -6.53
C MET A 21 5.57 -58.45 -6.42
N PRO A 22 4.93 -58.38 -5.25
CA PRO A 22 3.78 -57.52 -5.04
C PRO A 22 4.23 -56.06 -5.03
N GLY A 23 3.59 -55.25 -5.88
CA GLY A 23 3.82 -53.82 -5.97
C GLY A 23 3.49 -53.13 -4.67
N LEU A 24 4.51 -52.50 -4.07
CA LEU A 24 4.32 -51.51 -3.05
C LEU A 24 3.92 -50.20 -3.72
N ALA A 25 2.61 -49.92 -3.75
CA ALA A 25 2.07 -48.64 -4.17
C ALA A 25 2.54 -47.56 -3.18
N ALA A 26 3.62 -46.88 -3.51
CA ALA A 26 3.99 -45.66 -2.83
C ALA A 26 2.94 -44.59 -3.16
N ALA A 27 2.00 -44.42 -2.26
CA ALA A 27 1.11 -43.25 -2.24
C ALA A 27 1.98 -42.00 -2.07
N GLN A 28 2.28 -41.33 -3.16
CA GLN A 28 2.82 -39.98 -3.15
C GLN A 28 1.71 -39.06 -2.62
N GLY A 29 1.75 -38.85 -1.32
CA GLY A 29 0.98 -37.80 -0.66
C GLY A 29 1.40 -36.46 -1.23
N GLY A 30 0.70 -36.02 -2.27
CA GLY A 30 0.75 -34.65 -2.74
C GLY A 30 0.41 -33.75 -1.54
N LYS A 31 1.43 -33.11 -0.96
CA LYS A 31 1.22 -31.95 -0.11
C LYS A 31 0.55 -30.92 -0.99
N SER A 32 -0.77 -30.89 -0.98
CA SER A 32 -1.54 -29.69 -1.31
C SER A 32 -1.01 -28.60 -0.40
N ALA A 33 -0.18 -27.73 -0.95
CA ALA A 33 0.10 -26.45 -0.35
C ALA A 33 -1.27 -25.72 -0.31
N SER A 34 -1.97 -25.90 0.80
CA SER A 34 -3.08 -25.05 1.17
C SER A 34 -2.51 -23.64 1.18
N SER A 35 -2.76 -22.89 0.11
CA SER A 35 -2.63 -21.47 0.11
C SER A 35 -3.69 -20.96 1.09
N ALA A 36 -3.36 -21.01 2.39
CA ALA A 36 -4.04 -20.24 3.39
C ALA A 36 -3.95 -18.81 2.87
N SER A 37 -5.04 -18.30 2.33
CA SER A 37 -5.29 -16.88 2.17
C SER A 37 -5.21 -16.30 3.59
N SER A 38 -3.99 -16.04 4.04
CA SER A 38 -3.76 -15.27 5.25
C SER A 38 -4.43 -13.93 4.97
N ALA A 39 -5.54 -13.69 5.67
CA ALA A 39 -6.27 -12.45 5.55
C ALA A 39 -5.26 -11.32 5.68
N GLU A 40 -5.07 -10.56 4.60
CA GLU A 40 -4.08 -9.49 4.54
C GLU A 40 -4.42 -8.47 5.63
N ARG A 41 -3.43 -8.09 6.44
CA ARG A 41 -3.63 -7.18 7.56
C ARG A 41 -4.28 -5.88 7.07
N HIS A 42 -5.36 -5.50 7.70
CA HIS A 42 -5.94 -4.17 7.53
C HIS A 42 -5.14 -3.19 8.41
N ILE A 43 -4.59 -2.16 7.78
CA ILE A 43 -3.90 -1.05 8.46
C ILE A 43 -4.93 0.06 8.64
N ALA A 44 -5.15 0.49 9.87
CA ALA A 44 -6.02 1.62 10.17
C ALA A 44 -5.22 2.93 10.17
N TRP A 45 -5.81 4.03 9.71
CA TRP A 45 -5.17 5.34 9.69
C TRP A 45 -4.70 5.82 11.06
N GLN A 46 -5.42 5.45 12.12
CA GLN A 46 -5.07 5.78 13.50
C GLN A 46 -3.75 5.14 13.95
N GLU A 47 -3.39 3.99 13.39
CA GLU A 47 -2.13 3.32 13.71
C GLU A 47 -0.90 4.09 13.22
N LEU A 48 -1.06 4.97 12.22
CA LEU A 48 0.01 5.80 11.67
C LEU A 48 0.41 6.95 12.60
N VAL A 49 -0.47 7.32 13.52
CA VAL A 49 -0.22 8.36 14.52
C VAL A 49 0.50 7.75 15.70
N PRO A 50 1.67 8.28 16.11
CA PRO A 50 2.36 7.76 17.28
C PRO A 50 1.56 8.05 18.56
N PRO A 51 1.63 7.17 19.57
CA PRO A 51 0.99 7.42 20.85
C PRO A 51 1.43 8.75 21.46
N GLY A 52 0.48 9.50 22.01
CA GLY A 52 0.75 10.76 22.69
C GLY A 52 0.90 11.98 21.77
N TRP A 53 0.91 11.83 20.47
CA TRP A 53 0.89 12.97 19.55
C TRP A 53 -0.55 13.43 19.31
N ASN A 54 -0.86 14.64 19.80
CA ASN A 54 -2.17 15.26 19.63
C ASN A 54 -2.01 16.69 19.11
N PRO A 55 -2.13 16.93 17.80
CA PRO A 55 -1.98 18.25 17.22
C PRO A 55 -3.05 19.23 17.70
N THR A 56 -4.24 18.74 18.07
CA THR A 56 -5.32 19.59 18.56
C THR A 56 -4.96 20.25 19.88
N GLU A 57 -4.31 19.54 20.80
CA GLU A 57 -3.87 20.13 22.06
C GLU A 57 -2.76 21.16 21.86
N ILE A 58 -1.80 20.86 20.99
CA ILE A 58 -0.72 21.81 20.62
C ILE A 58 -1.31 23.09 20.02
N LEU A 59 -2.32 22.96 19.17
CA LEU A 59 -2.95 24.10 18.52
C LEU A 59 -3.85 24.89 19.49
N LYS A 60 -4.59 24.24 20.38
CA LYS A 60 -5.44 24.94 21.36
C LYS A 60 -4.65 25.96 22.16
N GLU A 61 -3.46 25.60 22.61
CA GLU A 61 -2.59 26.51 23.35
C GLU A 61 -2.22 27.77 22.54
N LYS A 62 -1.91 27.57 21.24
CA LYS A 62 -1.50 28.64 20.33
C LYS A 62 -2.66 29.50 19.82
N PHE A 63 -3.83 28.90 19.63
CA PHE A 63 -5.04 29.58 19.15
C PHE A 63 -5.89 30.17 20.29
N ASN A 64 -5.46 30.07 21.52
CA ASN A 64 -6.17 30.58 22.69
C ASN A 64 -6.03 32.12 22.91
N ASP A 65 -5.74 32.86 21.83
CA ASP A 65 -5.71 34.32 21.87
C ASP A 65 -7.07 34.88 21.46
N PRO A 66 -7.78 35.59 22.38
CA PRO A 66 -9.12 36.16 22.12
C PRO A 66 -9.14 37.18 20.97
N GLN A 67 -7.99 37.72 20.57
CA GLN A 67 -7.91 38.72 19.50
C GLN A 67 -7.81 38.10 18.11
N LEU A 68 -7.40 36.81 17.99
CA LEU A 68 -7.22 36.17 16.70
C LEU A 68 -8.45 36.23 15.78
N PRO A 69 -9.69 35.99 16.27
CA PRO A 69 -10.88 36.05 15.42
C PRO A 69 -11.21 37.45 14.88
N MET A 70 -10.59 38.49 15.43
CA MET A 70 -10.79 39.88 15.02
C MET A 70 -9.73 40.38 14.04
N LEU A 71 -8.69 39.58 13.81
CA LEU A 71 -7.61 39.93 12.90
C LEU A 71 -7.95 39.45 11.50
N SER A 72 -7.53 40.22 10.49
CA SER A 72 -7.64 39.81 9.09
C SER A 72 -6.58 38.77 8.73
N ASP A 73 -6.83 37.98 7.67
CA ASP A 73 -5.95 36.90 7.23
C ASP A 73 -4.55 37.41 6.80
N ASP A 74 -4.45 38.66 6.38
CA ASP A 74 -3.18 39.31 6.00
C ASP A 74 -2.38 39.85 7.19
N ASN A 75 -2.95 39.79 8.41
CA ASN A 75 -2.27 40.23 9.61
C ASN A 75 -0.99 39.40 9.84
N PRO A 76 0.18 40.03 10.07
CA PRO A 76 1.44 39.29 10.26
C PRO A 76 1.41 38.24 11.37
N LYS A 77 0.62 38.46 12.44
CA LYS A 77 0.43 37.52 13.54
C LYS A 77 -0.32 36.27 13.08
N VAL A 78 -1.37 36.45 12.27
CA VAL A 78 -2.15 35.36 11.68
C VAL A 78 -1.28 34.55 10.71
N GLN A 79 -0.53 35.23 9.84
CA GLN A 79 0.38 34.58 8.89
C GLN A 79 1.46 33.77 9.60
N ALA A 80 2.09 34.31 10.64
CA ALA A 80 3.10 33.61 11.43
C ALA A 80 2.51 32.34 12.09
N LEU A 81 1.28 32.41 12.59
CA LEU A 81 0.60 31.27 13.19
C LEU A 81 0.25 30.19 12.15
N MET A 82 -0.20 30.59 10.95
CA MET A 82 -0.46 29.67 9.84
C MET A 82 0.82 28.97 9.36
N ASP A 83 1.94 29.69 9.31
CA ASP A 83 3.25 29.09 8.96
C ASP A 83 3.74 28.11 10.02
N GLU A 84 3.52 28.41 11.29
CA GLU A 84 3.86 27.49 12.39
C GLU A 84 2.99 26.24 12.35
N MET A 85 1.70 26.37 12.08
CA MET A 85 0.78 25.26 11.89
C MET A 85 1.23 24.40 10.70
N ARG A 86 1.58 25.00 9.56
CA ARG A 86 2.07 24.26 8.39
C ARG A 86 3.32 23.47 8.74
N LYS A 87 4.29 24.07 9.43
CA LYS A 87 5.49 23.37 9.89
C LYS A 87 5.17 22.18 10.79
N LEU A 88 4.23 22.35 11.73
CA LEU A 88 3.79 21.27 12.62
C LEU A 88 3.17 20.12 11.84
N TRP A 89 2.36 20.41 10.81
CA TRP A 89 1.74 19.43 9.93
C TRP A 89 2.78 18.70 9.08
N ASP A 90 3.68 19.43 8.43
CA ASP A 90 4.71 18.87 7.55
C ASP A 90 5.74 18.01 8.32
N THR A 91 5.97 18.33 9.59
CA THR A 91 6.91 17.60 10.46
C THR A 91 6.23 16.60 11.40
N ALA A 92 4.92 16.34 11.23
CA ALA A 92 4.17 15.42 12.07
C ALA A 92 4.92 14.08 12.26
N PRO A 93 5.11 13.61 13.50
CA PRO A 93 5.92 12.43 13.77
C PRO A 93 5.23 11.16 13.27
N VAL A 94 6.04 10.17 12.88
CA VAL A 94 5.59 8.84 12.46
C VAL A 94 5.51 7.88 13.65
N ASN A 95 4.70 6.85 13.52
CA ASN A 95 4.75 5.70 14.43
C ASN A 95 5.82 4.70 13.92
N PRO A 96 6.97 4.55 14.62
CA PRO A 96 8.04 3.67 14.15
C PRO A 96 7.63 2.20 14.06
N ALA A 97 6.64 1.77 14.85
CA ALA A 97 6.13 0.40 14.81
C ALA A 97 5.44 0.04 13.48
N MET A 98 5.12 1.06 12.67
CA MET A 98 4.49 0.86 11.38
C MET A 98 5.49 0.65 10.24
N ASP A 99 6.78 0.87 10.47
CA ASP A 99 7.79 0.61 9.44
C ASP A 99 7.89 -0.89 9.13
N GLY A 100 7.90 -1.24 7.85
CA GLY A 100 7.94 -2.63 7.40
C GLY A 100 6.63 -3.41 7.54
N VAL A 101 5.56 -2.81 8.03
CA VAL A 101 4.26 -3.47 8.14
C VAL A 101 3.68 -3.74 6.76
N ARG A 102 3.40 -5.02 6.48
CA ARG A 102 2.72 -5.46 5.27
C ARG A 102 1.22 -5.57 5.50
N GLY A 103 0.44 -5.00 4.59
CA GLY A 103 -1.01 -5.03 4.70
C GLY A 103 -1.69 -4.24 3.59
N ARG A 104 -2.95 -3.91 3.85
CA ARG A 104 -3.74 -3.02 2.98
C ARG A 104 -4.35 -1.89 3.79
N ILE A 105 -4.45 -0.73 3.15
CA ILE A 105 -5.04 0.46 3.74
C ILE A 105 -6.03 1.08 2.76
N PRO A 106 -7.24 1.51 3.19
CA PRO A 106 -8.18 2.20 2.34
C PRO A 106 -7.91 3.70 2.37
N GLY A 107 -8.22 4.39 1.27
CA GLY A 107 -8.12 5.85 1.24
C GLY A 107 -8.56 6.43 -0.08
N TYR A 108 -8.44 7.75 -0.19
CA TYR A 108 -8.78 8.51 -1.37
C TYR A 108 -7.54 8.85 -2.18
N VAL A 109 -7.65 8.74 -3.50
CA VAL A 109 -6.57 9.00 -4.45
C VAL A 109 -6.42 10.50 -4.69
N VAL A 110 -5.20 11.02 -4.53
CA VAL A 110 -4.81 12.37 -4.96
C VAL A 110 -3.66 12.22 -5.97
N PRO A 111 -3.94 12.28 -7.28
CA PRO A 111 -2.91 12.14 -8.31
C PRO A 111 -1.81 13.19 -8.19
N LEU A 112 -0.57 12.78 -8.43
CA LEU A 112 0.60 13.68 -8.53
C LEU A 112 1.00 13.96 -9.99
N GLU A 113 0.31 13.36 -10.93
CA GLU A 113 0.53 13.47 -12.38
C GLU A 113 -0.82 13.49 -13.11
N ASP A 114 -0.83 13.85 -14.40
CA ASP A 114 -2.07 14.06 -15.17
C ASP A 114 -2.90 12.79 -15.44
N GLY A 115 -2.39 11.63 -15.08
CA GLY A 115 -3.10 10.35 -15.11
C GLY A 115 -3.44 9.78 -16.49
N ARG A 116 -3.14 10.49 -17.61
CA ARG A 116 -3.49 10.04 -18.99
C ARG A 116 -2.89 8.67 -19.34
N ALA A 117 -1.68 8.41 -18.87
CA ALA A 117 -1.01 7.11 -19.05
C ALA A 117 -1.36 6.09 -17.96
N GLY A 118 -2.19 6.47 -17.00
CA GLY A 118 -2.42 5.78 -15.72
C GLY A 118 -1.54 6.38 -14.62
N LEU A 119 -1.85 6.07 -13.37
CA LEU A 119 -1.15 6.59 -12.20
C LEU A 119 0.02 5.68 -11.82
N LYS A 120 1.24 6.19 -11.82
CA LYS A 120 2.44 5.55 -11.25
C LYS A 120 2.70 6.02 -9.83
N SER A 121 2.23 7.23 -9.51
CA SER A 121 2.45 7.87 -8.23
C SER A 121 1.23 8.70 -7.84
N PHE A 122 0.81 8.60 -6.58
CA PHE A 122 -0.28 9.39 -6.02
C PHE A 122 -0.16 9.46 -4.50
N LEU A 123 -0.84 10.43 -3.89
CA LEU A 123 -1.03 10.45 -2.44
C LEU A 123 -2.31 9.69 -2.09
N LEU A 124 -2.23 8.92 -1.01
CA LEU A 124 -3.40 8.32 -0.38
C LEU A 124 -3.72 9.10 0.89
N VAL A 125 -4.98 9.52 1.05
CA VAL A 125 -5.44 10.35 2.17
C VAL A 125 -6.68 9.75 2.84
N PRO A 126 -6.93 10.04 4.14
CA PRO A 126 -7.96 9.34 4.91
C PRO A 126 -9.40 9.81 4.68
N TYR A 127 -9.61 11.01 4.16
CA TYR A 127 -10.94 11.59 3.98
C TYR A 127 -11.09 12.31 2.65
N TYR A 128 -12.34 12.41 2.20
CA TYR A 128 -12.70 13.06 0.95
C TYR A 128 -12.37 14.57 0.98
N GLY A 129 -11.81 15.09 -0.10
CA GLY A 129 -11.47 16.51 -0.25
C GLY A 129 -10.12 16.92 0.35
N ALA A 130 -9.43 16.03 1.06
CA ALA A 130 -8.10 16.31 1.59
C ALA A 130 -7.12 16.72 0.48
N CYS A 131 -6.28 17.71 0.74
CA CYS A 131 -5.29 18.28 -0.17
C CYS A 131 -5.84 19.02 -1.41
N ILE A 132 -7.16 19.04 -1.63
CA ILE A 132 -7.77 19.65 -2.83
C ILE A 132 -8.72 20.77 -2.44
N HIS A 133 -9.68 20.51 -1.54
CA HIS A 133 -10.71 21.46 -1.14
C HIS A 133 -10.57 21.91 0.33
N THR A 134 -9.71 21.25 1.08
CA THR A 134 -9.39 21.53 2.48
C THR A 134 -7.88 21.53 2.66
N PRO A 135 -7.35 22.20 3.69
CA PRO A 135 -5.94 22.09 4.03
C PRO A 135 -5.50 20.62 4.09
N PRO A 136 -4.27 20.30 3.65
CA PRO A 136 -3.77 18.94 3.72
C PRO A 136 -3.79 18.43 5.16
N PRO A 137 -4.02 17.13 5.38
CA PRO A 137 -3.86 16.54 6.70
C PRO A 137 -2.39 16.57 7.12
N PRO A 138 -2.08 16.30 8.40
CA PRO A 138 -0.70 16.17 8.85
C PRO A 138 0.05 15.09 8.04
N ALA A 139 1.34 15.27 7.83
CA ALA A 139 2.16 14.38 6.99
C ALA A 139 2.07 12.90 7.39
N ASN A 140 1.83 12.59 8.68
CA ASN A 140 1.61 11.22 9.16
C ASN A 140 0.21 10.66 8.83
N GLN A 141 -0.64 11.44 8.16
CA GLN A 141 -1.92 11.04 7.58
C GLN A 141 -1.91 11.16 6.05
N ILE A 142 -0.73 11.20 5.44
CA ILE A 142 -0.54 11.17 4.00
C ILE A 142 0.47 10.07 3.68
N ILE A 143 0.11 9.19 2.76
CA ILE A 143 0.98 8.11 2.28
C ILE A 143 1.30 8.35 0.81
N HIS A 144 2.58 8.40 0.47
CA HIS A 144 3.03 8.43 -0.92
C HIS A 144 3.01 7.02 -1.51
N ILE A 145 2.16 6.80 -2.49
CA ILE A 145 2.03 5.52 -3.20
C ILE A 145 2.87 5.56 -4.47
N THR A 146 3.66 4.51 -4.69
CA THR A 146 4.40 4.29 -5.93
C THR A 146 4.11 2.90 -6.47
N LEU A 147 4.16 2.74 -7.81
CA LEU A 147 3.87 1.48 -8.51
C LEU A 147 4.90 1.24 -9.61
N ASP A 148 5.26 -0.03 -9.85
CA ASP A 148 6.11 -0.42 -10.99
C ASP A 148 5.40 -0.16 -12.32
N LYS A 149 4.11 -0.47 -12.39
CA LYS A 149 3.28 -0.30 -13.58
C LYS A 149 2.12 0.67 -13.29
N PRO A 150 1.81 1.57 -14.23
CA PRO A 150 0.69 2.48 -14.05
C PRO A 150 -0.64 1.72 -13.87
N VAL A 151 -1.44 2.16 -12.91
CA VAL A 151 -2.83 1.71 -12.76
C VAL A 151 -3.76 2.66 -13.50
N LYS A 152 -4.73 2.10 -14.23
CA LYS A 152 -5.68 2.87 -15.04
C LYS A 152 -7.08 2.85 -14.41
N GLY A 153 -7.89 3.83 -14.79
CA GLY A 153 -9.30 3.88 -14.37
C GLY A 153 -9.54 4.50 -13.01
N TYR A 154 -8.51 5.10 -12.40
CA TYR A 154 -8.65 5.85 -11.15
C TYR A 154 -8.52 7.35 -11.39
N GLN A 155 -9.36 8.11 -10.71
CA GLN A 155 -9.42 9.56 -10.76
C GLN A 155 -9.23 10.15 -9.36
N THR A 156 -9.13 11.47 -9.33
CA THR A 156 -9.10 12.25 -8.09
C THR A 156 -10.28 11.88 -7.18
N MET A 157 -9.99 11.59 -5.92
CA MET A 157 -10.96 11.22 -4.88
C MET A 157 -11.64 9.86 -5.07
N ASP A 158 -11.20 9.03 -6.00
CA ASP A 158 -11.63 7.63 -5.99
C ASP A 158 -11.19 6.93 -4.72
N THR A 159 -12.04 6.09 -4.18
CA THR A 159 -11.74 5.31 -2.97
C THR A 159 -11.14 3.97 -3.35
N VAL A 160 -9.97 3.67 -2.81
CA VAL A 160 -9.22 2.45 -3.15
C VAL A 160 -8.72 1.72 -1.93
N TRP A 161 -8.41 0.44 -2.10
CA TRP A 161 -7.50 -0.31 -1.25
C TRP A 161 -6.11 -0.30 -1.88
N VAL A 162 -5.11 0.12 -1.13
CA VAL A 162 -3.70 0.00 -1.51
C VAL A 162 -3.08 -1.14 -0.72
N HIS A 163 -2.45 -2.07 -1.42
CA HIS A 163 -1.80 -3.25 -0.88
C HIS A 163 -0.28 -3.12 -1.01
N GLY A 164 0.46 -3.37 0.06
CA GLY A 164 1.92 -3.27 0.02
C GLY A 164 2.56 -3.28 1.40
N THR A 165 3.81 -2.81 1.44
CA THR A 165 4.56 -2.66 2.68
C THR A 165 4.72 -1.19 3.00
N LEU A 166 4.26 -0.78 4.17
CA LEU A 166 4.38 0.58 4.67
C LEU A 166 5.83 0.85 5.09
N ARG A 167 6.33 2.05 4.76
CA ARG A 167 7.64 2.55 5.16
C ARG A 167 7.53 3.94 5.76
N THR A 168 8.30 4.19 6.79
CA THR A 168 8.47 5.53 7.39
C THR A 168 9.45 6.33 6.56
N GLU A 169 8.98 6.80 5.41
CA GLU A 169 9.79 7.54 4.44
C GLU A 169 9.06 8.83 4.06
N ARG A 170 9.72 9.96 4.33
CA ARG A 170 9.16 11.27 4.01
C ARG A 170 9.40 11.65 2.56
N ALA A 171 8.41 12.29 1.98
CA ALA A 171 8.51 12.92 0.67
C ALA A 171 7.74 14.24 0.65
N GLN A 172 8.21 15.17 -0.18
CA GLN A 172 7.53 16.45 -0.44
C GLN A 172 6.92 16.41 -1.84
N SER A 173 5.72 16.93 -1.97
CA SER A 173 5.03 17.13 -3.23
C SER A 173 4.37 18.50 -3.27
N GLU A 174 3.86 18.92 -4.43
CA GLU A 174 3.07 20.15 -4.56
C GLU A 174 1.77 20.10 -3.74
N MET A 175 1.27 18.89 -3.45
CA MET A 175 0.04 18.66 -2.70
C MET A 175 0.27 18.51 -1.18
N GLY A 176 1.53 18.62 -0.70
CA GLY A 176 1.90 18.54 0.70
C GLY A 176 2.97 17.49 1.01
N ALA A 177 3.39 17.46 2.27
CA ALA A 177 4.35 16.50 2.79
C ALA A 177 3.66 15.17 3.14
N SER A 178 4.29 14.05 2.79
CA SER A 178 3.92 12.71 3.26
C SER A 178 4.98 12.16 4.20
N ALA A 179 4.60 11.49 5.28
CA ALA A 179 5.54 10.90 6.23
C ALA A 179 5.69 9.38 6.03
N TYR A 180 4.86 8.80 5.19
CA TYR A 180 4.86 7.38 4.86
C TYR A 180 4.92 7.14 3.36
N ARG A 181 5.45 5.98 2.98
CA ARG A 181 5.43 5.48 1.61
C ARG A 181 4.92 4.04 1.57
N ILE A 182 4.20 3.69 0.51
CA ILE A 182 3.94 2.30 0.13
C ILE A 182 4.37 2.12 -1.32
N HIS A 183 5.28 1.16 -1.56
CA HIS A 183 5.45 0.59 -2.89
C HIS A 183 4.32 -0.44 -3.08
N ALA A 184 3.31 -0.06 -3.86
CA ALA A 184 2.10 -0.83 -3.95
C ALA A 184 2.27 -2.04 -4.87
N THR A 185 1.94 -3.22 -4.36
CA THR A 185 1.87 -4.45 -5.15
C THR A 185 0.55 -4.56 -5.91
N ARG A 186 -0.50 -3.89 -5.40
CA ARG A 186 -1.84 -3.89 -5.99
C ARG A 186 -2.66 -2.70 -5.49
N VAL A 187 -3.49 -2.15 -6.37
CA VAL A 187 -4.54 -1.17 -6.04
C VAL A 187 -5.87 -1.76 -6.51
N THR A 188 -6.89 -1.74 -5.66
CA THR A 188 -8.22 -2.24 -5.99
C THR A 188 -9.30 -1.26 -5.57
N PRO A 189 -10.45 -1.21 -6.26
CA PRO A 189 -11.55 -0.37 -5.83
C PRO A 189 -11.97 -0.69 -4.38
N TYR A 190 -12.36 0.34 -3.64
CA TYR A 190 -12.97 0.16 -2.33
C TYR A 190 -14.47 -0.09 -2.51
N GLU A 191 -14.84 -1.36 -2.51
CA GLU A 191 -16.25 -1.73 -2.47
C GLU A 191 -16.77 -1.60 -1.04
N ARG A 192 -17.64 -0.63 -0.82
CA ARG A 192 -18.40 -0.57 0.42
C ARG A 192 -19.32 -1.80 0.43
N ARG A 193 -19.07 -2.78 1.31
CA ARG A 193 -20.05 -3.83 1.56
C ARG A 193 -21.37 -3.14 1.93
N THR A 194 -22.33 -3.16 1.03
CA THR A 194 -23.72 -2.89 1.38
C THR A 194 -24.06 -3.93 2.43
N PRO A 195 -24.56 -3.55 3.62
CA PRO A 195 -25.12 -4.55 4.53
C PRO A 195 -26.19 -5.29 3.74
N GLU A 196 -25.99 -6.59 3.55
CA GLU A 196 -27.03 -7.47 3.02
C GLU A 196 -28.25 -7.26 3.90
N ALA A 197 -29.34 -6.77 3.29
CA ALA A 197 -30.59 -6.61 4.00
C ALA A 197 -30.91 -7.98 4.61
N ALA A 198 -30.91 -8.06 5.92
CA ALA A 198 -31.37 -9.25 6.63
C ALA A 198 -32.81 -9.56 6.20
N PRO A 199 -33.14 -10.84 5.96
CA PRO A 199 -34.46 -11.26 5.55
C PRO A 199 -35.51 -10.96 6.60
#